data_465c37fa452024a90466d7a614cdd966
#
_entry.id   465c37fa452024a90466d7a614cdd966
#
_cell.length_a   1.000
_cell.length_b   1.000
_cell.length_c   1.000
_cell.angle_alpha   90.00
_cell.angle_beta   90.00
_cell.angle_gamma   90.00
#
_symmetry.space_group_name_H-M   'P 1'
#
loop_
_entity.id
_entity.type
_entity.pdbx_description
1 polymer ?
#
loop_
_entity_poly.entity_id
_entity_poly.type
_entity_poly.pdbx_seq_one_letter_code
_entity_poly.pdbx_strand_id
1 'polypeptide(L)'
;MKRTIVQIIFFIYCIANVYPQYSTIWQLGKTDNSSKEFALAPDGKDRFIISGFGDNKKYFYAGEHTPADFPYIIPGPTAEWAGSSYWAGQCRIQLPILIKLSDVNPLKKYQWNIFIENVEYEDCMFLRLEVNGKNYDSPIKPGTKQLTYSIQPGILKEGYNKIVMQLFNGKSLTFDAICLNGPQETQINKIGDTPIISMKMADYELEQGKTRTQPLLLKTITKK
;
A
#
# COMPACT_ATOMS: atom_id res chain seq x y z
N MET A 1 44.61 33.81 9.27
CA MET A 1 44.20 32.45 9.69
C MET A 1 42.82 32.39 10.41
N LYS A 2 42.47 33.25 11.37
CA LYS A 2 41.18 33.18 12.09
C LYS A 2 39.92 33.34 11.19
N ARG A 3 39.97 34.18 10.15
CA ARG A 3 38.82 34.41 9.22
C ARG A 3 38.51 33.20 8.34
N THR A 4 39.52 32.47 7.89
CA THR A 4 39.42 31.27 7.03
C THR A 4 38.78 30.12 7.77
N ILE A 5 39.08 29.93 9.07
CA ILE A 5 38.54 28.89 9.92
C ILE A 5 37.03 29.10 10.14
N VAL A 6 36.58 30.36 10.37
CA VAL A 6 35.16 30.67 10.56
C VAL A 6 34.35 30.39 9.29
N GLN A 7 34.90 30.69 8.10
CA GLN A 7 34.23 30.41 6.84
C GLN A 7 34.07 28.88 6.59
N ILE A 8 35.07 28.08 6.93
CA ILE A 8 35.02 26.63 6.79
C ILE A 8 33.99 26.02 7.75
N ILE A 9 33.93 26.49 9.00
CA ILE A 9 32.94 26.02 10.00
C ILE A 9 31.52 26.38 9.55
N PHE A 10 31.30 27.57 9.01
CA PHE A 10 29.99 27.99 8.51
C PHE A 10 29.56 27.14 7.29
N PHE A 11 30.49 26.81 6.40
CA PHE A 11 30.22 25.95 5.25
C PHE A 11 29.88 24.51 5.65
N ILE A 12 30.59 23.95 6.64
CA ILE A 12 30.32 22.61 7.19
C ILE A 12 28.94 22.60 7.89
N TYR A 13 28.56 23.66 8.61
CA TYR A 13 27.27 23.77 9.27
C TYR A 13 26.10 23.87 8.27
N CYS A 14 26.29 24.54 7.13
CA CYS A 14 25.30 24.59 6.07
C CYS A 14 25.12 23.25 5.33
N ILE A 15 26.17 22.44 5.20
CA ILE A 15 26.07 21.13 4.55
C ILE A 15 25.39 20.10 5.46
N ALA A 16 25.55 20.20 6.79
CA ALA A 16 24.93 19.28 7.75
C ALA A 16 23.38 19.33 7.77
N ASN A 17 22.77 20.40 7.25
CA ASN A 17 21.33 20.59 7.24
C ASN A 17 20.63 20.23 5.91
N VAL A 18 21.34 19.66 4.94
CA VAL A 18 20.79 19.41 3.59
C VAL A 18 20.31 17.96 3.40
N TYR A 19 20.45 17.08 4.39
CA TYR A 19 19.83 15.77 4.26
C TYR A 19 18.31 15.91 4.45
N PRO A 20 17.51 15.52 3.43
CA PRO A 20 16.06 15.51 3.61
C PRO A 20 15.73 14.58 4.76
N GLN A 21 15.20 15.14 5.85
CA GLN A 21 14.79 14.37 7.00
C GLN A 21 13.53 13.60 6.59
N TYR A 22 13.69 12.31 6.33
CA TYR A 22 12.56 11.41 6.13
C TYR A 22 11.87 11.20 7.47
N SER A 23 10.56 11.37 7.48
CA SER A 23 9.70 11.05 8.62
C SER A 23 8.74 9.92 8.25
N THR A 24 8.21 9.25 9.26
CA THR A 24 7.10 8.32 9.05
C THR A 24 5.82 9.13 8.85
N ILE A 25 5.28 9.06 7.64
CA ILE A 25 4.02 9.70 7.25
C ILE A 25 2.84 8.87 7.74
N TRP A 26 2.96 7.54 7.63
CA TRP A 26 1.94 6.59 8.03
C TRP A 26 2.56 5.25 8.40
N GLN A 27 1.95 4.59 9.38
CA GLN A 27 2.35 3.25 9.81
C GLN A 27 1.12 2.41 10.17
N LEU A 28 1.18 1.14 9.80
CA LEU A 28 0.25 0.08 10.15
C LEU A 28 1.01 -0.99 10.93
N GLY A 29 0.54 -1.34 12.12
CA GLY A 29 1.22 -2.27 13.02
C GLY A 29 2.37 -1.62 13.78
N LYS A 30 3.06 -2.42 14.61
CA LYS A 30 4.21 -2.03 15.43
C LYS A 30 5.40 -2.90 15.07
N THR A 31 6.58 -2.32 15.04
CA THR A 31 7.84 -3.03 14.76
C THR A 31 8.32 -3.74 16.04
N ASP A 32 7.61 -4.79 16.44
CA ASP A 32 7.90 -5.56 17.68
C ASP A 32 8.05 -7.07 17.42
N ASN A 33 8.14 -7.44 16.13
CA ASN A 33 8.22 -8.81 15.61
C ASN A 33 6.99 -9.66 16.03
N SER A 34 5.80 -9.03 15.96
CA SER A 34 4.52 -9.66 16.27
C SER A 34 3.41 -9.13 15.36
N SER A 35 2.60 -10.04 14.83
CA SER A 35 1.43 -9.72 14.01
C SER A 35 0.11 -9.67 14.78
N LYS A 36 0.14 -9.75 16.11
CA LYS A 36 -1.06 -9.97 16.96
C LYS A 36 -2.14 -8.91 16.81
N GLU A 37 -1.79 -7.67 16.46
CA GLU A 37 -2.76 -6.59 16.27
C GLU A 37 -3.51 -6.65 14.94
N PHE A 38 -3.05 -7.47 14.00
CA PHE A 38 -3.67 -7.61 12.69
C PHE A 38 -4.87 -8.55 12.70
N ALA A 39 -5.76 -8.37 11.72
CA ALA A 39 -6.88 -9.27 11.53
C ALA A 39 -6.41 -10.72 11.32
N LEU A 40 -7.17 -11.66 11.87
CA LEU A 40 -6.95 -13.10 11.80
C LEU A 40 -5.71 -13.63 12.53
N ALA A 41 -4.87 -12.77 13.13
CA ALA A 41 -3.73 -13.21 13.89
C ALA A 41 -4.14 -13.92 15.20
N PRO A 42 -3.33 -14.88 15.69
CA PRO A 42 -2.15 -15.44 15.03
C PRO A 42 -2.46 -16.62 14.10
N ASP A 43 -3.62 -17.28 14.23
CA ASP A 43 -3.87 -18.63 13.65
C ASP A 43 -5.07 -18.68 12.71
N GLY A 44 -5.65 -17.53 12.37
CA GLY A 44 -6.89 -17.46 11.59
C GLY A 44 -6.73 -17.50 10.08
N LYS A 45 -5.59 -17.97 9.53
CA LYS A 45 -5.33 -18.00 8.08
C LYS A 45 -6.41 -18.73 7.27
N ASP A 46 -6.99 -19.79 7.82
CA ASP A 46 -8.06 -20.56 7.15
C ASP A 46 -9.34 -19.74 6.92
N ARG A 47 -9.52 -18.65 7.67
CA ARG A 47 -10.62 -17.72 7.51
C ARG A 47 -10.34 -16.59 6.53
N PHE A 48 -9.16 -16.54 5.92
CA PHE A 48 -8.71 -15.46 5.05
C PHE A 48 -9.73 -15.15 3.95
N ILE A 49 -10.15 -16.16 3.20
CA ILE A 49 -11.09 -16.02 2.08
C ILE A 49 -12.48 -15.63 2.58
N ILE A 50 -13.01 -16.32 3.60
CA ILE A 50 -14.37 -16.04 4.12
C ILE A 50 -14.47 -14.68 4.81
N SER A 51 -13.34 -14.12 5.26
CA SER A 51 -13.25 -12.75 5.79
C SER A 51 -13.13 -11.69 4.70
N GLY A 52 -13.16 -12.09 3.42
CA GLY A 52 -13.15 -11.21 2.27
C GLY A 52 -11.77 -10.68 1.88
N PHE A 53 -10.68 -11.13 2.50
CA PHE A 53 -9.33 -10.70 2.11
C PHE A 53 -8.87 -11.29 0.76
N GLY A 54 -9.56 -12.33 0.27
CA GLY A 54 -9.37 -12.84 -1.09
C GLY A 54 -10.04 -12.00 -2.18
N ASP A 55 -10.89 -11.04 -1.82
CA ASP A 55 -11.53 -10.13 -2.77
C ASP A 55 -10.63 -8.90 -3.01
N ASN A 56 -10.05 -8.84 -4.19
CA ASN A 56 -9.18 -7.73 -4.61
C ASN A 56 -9.89 -6.36 -4.65
N LYS A 57 -11.20 -6.33 -4.39
CA LYS A 57 -11.99 -5.10 -4.26
C LYS A 57 -12.10 -4.60 -2.83
N LYS A 58 -11.69 -5.40 -1.84
CA LYS A 58 -11.69 -4.99 -0.44
C LYS A 58 -10.45 -4.11 -0.18
N TYR A 59 -10.66 -2.80 -0.15
CA TYR A 59 -9.61 -1.83 0.11
C TYR A 59 -9.40 -1.61 1.60
N PHE A 60 -8.13 -1.53 2.00
CA PHE A 60 -7.73 -0.95 3.28
C PHE A 60 -7.59 0.57 3.11
N TYR A 61 -8.19 1.34 4.01
CA TYR A 61 -8.17 2.81 3.98
C TYR A 61 -7.19 3.34 5.03
N ALA A 62 -6.00 3.77 4.56
CA ALA A 62 -4.97 4.30 5.44
C ALA A 62 -5.42 5.61 6.11
N GLY A 63 -5.22 5.70 7.43
CA GLY A 63 -5.69 6.83 8.25
C GLY A 63 -7.12 6.70 8.81
N GLU A 64 -7.87 5.66 8.40
CA GLU A 64 -9.20 5.35 8.93
C GLU A 64 -9.28 3.95 9.53
N HIS A 65 -8.78 2.95 8.79
CA HIS A 65 -8.71 1.57 9.24
C HIS A 65 -7.56 1.35 10.22
N THR A 66 -7.71 0.36 11.08
CA THR A 66 -6.73 -0.08 12.08
C THR A 66 -6.04 -1.37 11.65
N PRO A 67 -4.99 -1.83 12.31
CA PRO A 67 -4.39 -3.13 12.03
C PRO A 67 -5.38 -4.29 12.06
N ALA A 68 -6.41 -4.22 12.91
CA ALA A 68 -7.46 -5.25 12.98
C ALA A 68 -8.33 -5.36 11.70
N ASP A 69 -8.24 -4.40 10.78
CA ASP A 69 -8.93 -4.39 9.50
C ASP A 69 -8.05 -4.91 8.34
N PHE A 70 -6.79 -5.23 8.61
CA PHE A 70 -5.81 -5.70 7.62
C PHE A 70 -5.31 -7.10 7.98
N PRO A 71 -5.20 -8.05 7.03
CA PRO A 71 -4.79 -9.41 7.35
C PRO A 71 -3.34 -9.44 7.80
N TYR A 72 -3.04 -10.27 8.83
CA TYR A 72 -1.68 -10.45 9.32
C TYR A 72 -0.74 -11.13 8.32
N ILE A 73 -1.28 -11.75 7.28
CA ILE A 73 -0.57 -12.61 6.34
C ILE A 73 -1.03 -12.34 4.91
N ILE A 74 -0.11 -12.40 3.96
CA ILE A 74 -0.42 -12.44 2.53
C ILE A 74 -0.04 -13.81 1.97
N PRO A 75 -0.99 -14.53 1.32
CA PRO A 75 -0.70 -15.81 0.69
C PRO A 75 0.02 -15.63 -0.64
N GLY A 76 0.92 -16.57 -0.91
CA GLY A 76 1.48 -16.77 -2.24
C GLY A 76 0.71 -17.81 -3.05
N PRO A 77 1.13 -18.06 -4.29
CA PRO A 77 0.44 -18.98 -5.22
C PRO A 77 0.34 -20.43 -4.74
N THR A 78 1.23 -20.86 -3.83
CA THR A 78 1.26 -22.25 -3.31
C THR A 78 0.59 -22.38 -1.95
N ALA A 79 -0.08 -21.33 -1.45
CA ALA A 79 -0.81 -21.35 -0.19
C ALA A 79 -2.15 -22.07 -0.35
N GLU A 80 -2.24 -23.33 0.02
CA GLU A 80 -3.45 -24.16 -0.11
C GLU A 80 -4.66 -23.59 0.63
N TRP A 81 -4.45 -23.03 1.82
CA TRP A 81 -5.48 -22.42 2.66
C TRP A 81 -6.10 -21.13 2.05
N ALA A 82 -5.46 -20.52 1.08
CA ALA A 82 -5.99 -19.34 0.37
C ALA A 82 -6.85 -19.70 -0.85
N GLY A 83 -7.29 -20.95 -0.97
CA GLY A 83 -8.09 -21.41 -2.10
C GLY A 83 -7.32 -21.59 -3.41
N SER A 84 -5.99 -21.57 -3.33
CA SER A 84 -5.11 -21.70 -4.51
C SER A 84 -4.88 -23.13 -4.97
N SER A 85 -5.20 -24.13 -4.16
CA SER A 85 -4.88 -25.54 -4.38
C SER A 85 -5.37 -26.11 -5.72
N TYR A 86 -6.51 -25.65 -6.21
CA TYR A 86 -7.05 -26.10 -7.49
C TYR A 86 -6.39 -25.43 -8.70
N TRP A 87 -5.83 -24.23 -8.51
CA TRP A 87 -5.25 -23.41 -9.56
C TRP A 87 -3.80 -23.04 -9.22
N ALA A 88 -2.99 -24.01 -8.86
CA ALA A 88 -1.59 -23.79 -8.52
C ALA A 88 -0.91 -22.84 -9.51
N GLY A 89 -0.29 -21.77 -8.99
CA GLY A 89 0.31 -20.71 -9.77
C GLY A 89 -0.66 -19.64 -10.28
N GLN A 90 -1.97 -19.75 -10.05
CA GLN A 90 -2.96 -18.75 -10.46
C GLN A 90 -3.53 -17.91 -9.31
N CYS A 91 -3.23 -18.25 -8.06
CA CYS A 91 -3.61 -17.44 -6.92
C CYS A 91 -2.94 -16.07 -7.05
N ARG A 92 -3.76 -15.05 -7.27
CA ARG A 92 -3.32 -13.65 -7.42
C ARG A 92 -3.99 -12.78 -6.38
N ILE A 93 -3.84 -13.19 -5.12
CA ILE A 93 -4.33 -12.40 -4.00
C ILE A 93 -3.58 -11.08 -3.98
N GLN A 94 -4.34 -10.00 -3.99
CA GLN A 94 -3.86 -8.64 -3.89
C GLN A 94 -4.41 -8.01 -2.63
N LEU A 95 -3.55 -7.26 -1.92
CA LEU A 95 -3.95 -6.46 -0.77
C LEU A 95 -3.91 -4.97 -1.18
N PRO A 96 -5.05 -4.41 -1.61
CA PRO A 96 -5.11 -3.02 -2.02
C PRO A 96 -5.25 -2.09 -0.82
N ILE A 97 -4.40 -1.06 -0.79
CA ILE A 97 -4.41 0.03 0.19
C ILE A 97 -4.70 1.32 -0.57
N LEU A 98 -5.65 2.09 -0.08
CA LEU A 98 -5.91 3.45 -0.54
C LEU A 98 -5.40 4.43 0.51
N ILE A 99 -4.56 5.37 0.09
CA ILE A 99 -4.00 6.41 0.94
C ILE A 99 -4.27 7.79 0.31
N LYS A 100 -4.74 8.73 1.12
CA LYS A 100 -4.96 10.12 0.69
C LYS A 100 -3.89 11.00 1.32
N LEU A 101 -3.09 11.64 0.46
CA LEU A 101 -1.96 12.46 0.87
C LEU A 101 -2.20 13.94 0.57
N SER A 102 -1.63 14.82 1.39
CA SER A 102 -1.46 16.26 1.13
C SER A 102 0.00 16.66 1.29
N ASP A 103 0.34 17.82 0.73
CA ASP A 103 1.68 18.41 0.76
C ASP A 103 2.74 17.44 0.19
N VAL A 104 2.36 16.74 -0.88
CA VAL A 104 3.23 15.79 -1.57
C VAL A 104 4.26 16.55 -2.40
N ASN A 105 5.55 16.34 -2.11
CA ASN A 105 6.63 16.90 -2.90
C ASN A 105 6.93 16.00 -4.11
N PRO A 106 6.57 16.40 -5.35
CA PRO A 106 6.72 15.55 -6.52
C PRO A 106 8.18 15.35 -6.96
N LEU A 107 9.11 16.09 -6.41
CA LEU A 107 10.55 15.99 -6.72
C LEU A 107 11.31 15.10 -5.74
N LYS A 108 10.67 14.68 -4.66
CA LYS A 108 11.28 13.84 -3.62
C LYS A 108 10.91 12.37 -3.80
N LYS A 109 11.80 11.52 -3.32
CA LYS A 109 11.54 10.07 -3.20
C LYS A 109 10.75 9.81 -1.93
N TYR A 110 10.02 8.71 -1.93
CA TYR A 110 9.34 8.15 -0.76
C TYR A 110 9.84 6.72 -0.55
N GLN A 111 9.62 6.18 0.65
CA GLN A 111 9.98 4.81 0.96
C GLN A 111 8.77 4.08 1.53
N TRP A 112 8.45 2.94 0.94
CA TRP A 112 7.50 1.99 1.49
C TRP A 112 8.29 0.86 2.13
N ASN A 113 8.11 0.67 3.44
CA ASN A 113 8.80 -0.35 4.19
C ASN A 113 7.79 -1.39 4.70
N ILE A 114 8.16 -2.65 4.60
CA ILE A 114 7.40 -3.78 5.10
C ILE A 114 8.30 -4.53 6.05
N PHE A 115 7.93 -4.57 7.33
CA PHE A 115 8.58 -5.36 8.36
C PHE A 115 7.88 -6.71 8.43
N ILE A 116 8.65 -7.77 8.59
CA ILE A 116 8.21 -9.15 8.37
C ILE A 116 8.47 -9.95 9.65
N GLU A 117 7.41 -10.53 10.22
CA GLU A 117 7.49 -11.46 11.32
C GLU A 117 8.02 -12.81 10.83
N ASN A 118 7.38 -13.38 9.78
CA ASN A 118 7.73 -14.70 9.26
C ASN A 118 7.53 -14.79 7.73
N VAL A 119 8.28 -15.72 7.11
CA VAL A 119 8.16 -16.09 5.70
C VAL A 119 8.13 -17.60 5.57
N GLU A 120 7.08 -18.13 4.97
CA GLU A 120 7.05 -19.51 4.47
C GLU A 120 7.66 -19.50 3.06
N TYR A 121 9.00 -19.59 3.02
CA TYR A 121 9.82 -19.36 1.83
C TYR A 121 9.74 -20.51 0.83
N GLU A 122 9.76 -20.17 -0.44
CA GLU A 122 10.08 -21.05 -1.58
C GLU A 122 11.00 -20.29 -2.56
N ASP A 123 11.63 -21.03 -3.45
CA ASP A 123 12.57 -20.46 -4.42
C ASP A 123 11.91 -19.41 -5.34
N CYS A 124 12.68 -18.40 -5.71
CA CYS A 124 12.24 -17.31 -6.58
C CYS A 124 11.07 -16.47 -6.00
N MET A 125 10.88 -16.48 -4.67
CA MET A 125 9.87 -15.69 -4.01
C MET A 125 10.18 -14.19 -4.09
N PHE A 126 9.19 -13.37 -4.42
CA PHE A 126 9.30 -11.91 -4.36
C PHE A 126 7.96 -11.28 -4.04
N LEU A 127 8.01 -10.10 -3.41
CA LEU A 127 6.83 -9.29 -3.18
C LEU A 127 6.82 -8.11 -4.16
N ARG A 128 5.73 -7.97 -4.87
CA ARG A 128 5.46 -6.81 -5.73
C ARG A 128 4.70 -5.76 -4.96
N LEU A 129 5.18 -4.54 -5.03
CA LEU A 129 4.47 -3.34 -4.65
C LEU A 129 4.08 -2.59 -5.93
N GLU A 130 2.79 -2.43 -6.19
CA GLU A 130 2.29 -1.52 -7.21
C GLU A 130 1.87 -0.20 -6.56
N VAL A 131 2.37 0.92 -7.06
CA VAL A 131 2.01 2.27 -6.60
C VAL A 131 1.50 3.05 -7.80
N ASN A 132 0.21 3.38 -7.83
CA ASN A 132 -0.44 4.11 -8.92
C ASN A 132 -0.15 3.50 -10.31
N GLY A 133 -0.11 2.17 -10.42
CA GLY A 133 0.17 1.44 -11.66
C GLY A 133 1.66 1.21 -11.95
N LYS A 134 2.58 1.72 -11.11
CA LYS A 134 4.02 1.46 -11.24
C LYS A 134 4.44 0.30 -10.32
N ASN A 135 5.04 -0.73 -10.92
CA ASN A 135 5.50 -1.91 -10.20
C ASN A 135 6.94 -1.76 -9.66
N TYR A 136 7.14 -2.31 -8.45
CA TYR A 136 8.42 -2.44 -7.78
C TYR A 136 8.50 -3.86 -7.22
N ASP A 137 9.47 -4.65 -7.65
CA ASP A 137 9.66 -6.03 -7.20
C ASP A 137 10.83 -6.11 -6.24
N SER A 138 10.65 -6.81 -5.13
CA SER A 138 11.70 -7.06 -4.15
C SER A 138 11.81 -8.55 -3.87
N PRO A 139 12.99 -9.16 -4.14
CA PRO A 139 13.21 -10.57 -3.86
C PRO A 139 13.19 -10.83 -2.35
N ILE A 140 12.61 -11.95 -1.98
CA ILE A 140 12.57 -12.44 -0.61
C ILE A 140 13.56 -13.61 -0.51
N LYS A 141 14.32 -13.65 0.57
CA LYS A 141 15.26 -14.71 0.90
C LYS A 141 14.90 -15.29 2.27
N PRO A 142 15.37 -16.52 2.59
CA PRO A 142 15.23 -17.03 3.95
C PRO A 142 15.79 -16.03 4.97
N GLY A 143 15.00 -15.74 6.02
CA GLY A 143 15.38 -14.80 7.06
C GLY A 143 15.21 -13.31 6.72
N THR A 144 14.62 -12.96 5.58
CA THR A 144 14.27 -11.56 5.28
C THR A 144 13.34 -11.01 6.35
N LYS A 145 13.75 -9.93 7.01
CA LYS A 145 12.97 -9.26 8.06
C LYS A 145 12.39 -7.92 7.63
N GLN A 146 12.87 -7.36 6.53
CA GLN A 146 12.40 -6.08 6.01
C GLN A 146 12.55 -6.03 4.49
N LEU A 147 11.56 -5.43 3.83
CA LEU A 147 11.62 -5.00 2.43
C LEU A 147 11.47 -3.48 2.39
N THR A 148 12.29 -2.83 1.58
CA THR A 148 12.25 -1.37 1.38
C THR A 148 12.12 -1.07 -0.11
N TYR A 149 11.06 -0.35 -0.47
CA TYR A 149 10.79 0.09 -1.83
C TYR A 149 11.02 1.59 -1.95
N SER A 150 11.93 1.98 -2.83
CA SER A 150 12.18 3.40 -3.13
C SER A 150 11.22 3.86 -4.21
N ILE A 151 10.15 4.56 -3.82
CA ILE A 151 9.15 5.12 -4.72
C ILE A 151 9.76 6.36 -5.38
N GLN A 152 9.80 6.34 -6.72
CA GLN A 152 10.43 7.42 -7.50
C GLN A 152 9.63 8.73 -7.42
N PRO A 153 10.29 9.88 -7.62
CA PRO A 153 9.62 11.18 -7.71
C PRO A 153 8.45 11.17 -8.70
N GLY A 154 7.36 11.86 -8.36
CA GLY A 154 6.19 12.02 -9.21
C GLY A 154 5.23 10.82 -9.24
N ILE A 155 5.52 9.72 -8.57
CA ILE A 155 4.63 8.55 -8.52
C ILE A 155 3.53 8.74 -7.48
N LEU A 156 3.87 9.19 -6.26
CA LEU A 156 2.86 9.63 -5.30
C LEU A 156 2.35 11.04 -5.66
N LYS A 157 1.08 11.27 -5.43
CA LYS A 157 0.36 12.49 -5.84
C LYS A 157 -0.44 13.05 -4.67
N GLU A 158 -0.75 14.33 -4.76
CA GLU A 158 -1.81 14.94 -3.96
C GLU A 158 -3.12 14.18 -4.15
N GLY A 159 -3.87 13.98 -3.06
CA GLY A 159 -5.11 13.24 -3.08
C GLY A 159 -4.90 11.73 -3.01
N TYR A 160 -5.69 10.98 -3.74
CA TYR A 160 -5.74 9.52 -3.64
C TYR A 160 -4.59 8.83 -4.36
N ASN A 161 -3.97 7.88 -3.64
CA ASN A 161 -2.95 6.99 -4.15
C ASN A 161 -3.35 5.55 -3.87
N LYS A 162 -3.29 4.71 -4.89
CA LYS A 162 -3.54 3.27 -4.80
C LYS A 162 -2.23 2.53 -4.67
N ILE A 163 -2.13 1.70 -3.64
CA ILE A 163 -0.99 0.83 -3.40
C ILE A 163 -1.51 -0.60 -3.34
N VAL A 164 -0.86 -1.53 -4.03
CA VAL A 164 -1.25 -2.93 -4.04
C VAL A 164 -0.05 -3.79 -3.72
N MET A 165 -0.19 -4.72 -2.79
CA MET A 165 0.82 -5.73 -2.49
C MET A 165 0.36 -7.08 -3.03
N GLN A 166 1.30 -7.80 -3.67
CA GLN A 166 1.06 -9.14 -4.20
C GLN A 166 2.31 -9.99 -4.04
N LEU A 167 2.13 -11.20 -3.50
CA LEU A 167 3.21 -12.16 -3.35
C LEU A 167 3.30 -13.07 -4.58
N PHE A 168 4.49 -13.21 -5.12
CA PHE A 168 4.81 -14.09 -6.24
C PHE A 168 5.73 -15.20 -5.76
N ASN A 169 5.36 -16.42 -6.07
CA ASN A 169 5.95 -17.65 -5.57
C ASN A 169 5.87 -17.74 -4.03
N GLY A 170 6.20 -18.91 -3.50
CA GLY A 170 6.16 -19.17 -2.07
C GLY A 170 4.77 -19.31 -1.48
N LYS A 171 4.72 -19.70 -0.20
CA LYS A 171 3.46 -19.98 0.50
C LYS A 171 2.86 -18.74 1.14
N SER A 172 3.62 -18.01 1.93
CA SER A 172 3.08 -16.86 2.63
C SER A 172 4.16 -15.93 3.21
N LEU A 173 3.74 -14.70 3.50
CA LEU A 173 4.51 -13.71 4.24
C LEU A 173 3.62 -13.13 5.34
N THR A 174 4.11 -13.14 6.59
CA THR A 174 3.44 -12.59 7.77
C THR A 174 4.00 -11.21 8.07
N PHE A 175 3.12 -10.21 8.21
CA PHE A 175 3.49 -8.83 8.50
C PHE A 175 3.77 -8.61 9.98
N ASP A 176 4.74 -7.77 10.30
CA ASP A 176 4.98 -7.15 11.60
C ASP A 176 4.51 -5.69 11.57
N ALA A 177 4.96 -4.92 10.58
CA ALA A 177 4.50 -3.55 10.33
C ALA A 177 4.67 -3.15 8.88
N ILE A 178 3.91 -2.14 8.46
CA ILE A 178 4.01 -1.51 7.14
C ILE A 178 4.07 -0.01 7.34
N CYS A 179 5.00 0.71 6.71
CA CYS A 179 5.03 2.16 6.83
C CYS A 179 5.40 2.87 5.51
N LEU A 180 4.90 4.09 5.37
CA LEU A 180 5.29 5.06 4.36
C LEU A 180 6.14 6.14 5.01
N ASN A 181 7.36 6.29 4.53
CA ASN A 181 8.29 7.34 4.93
C ASN A 181 8.51 8.33 3.78
N GLY A 182 8.71 9.59 4.12
CA GLY A 182 8.94 10.63 3.12
C GLY A 182 9.26 11.98 3.74
N PRO A 183 9.18 13.04 2.93
CA PRO A 183 9.37 14.41 3.40
C PRO A 183 8.44 14.76 4.56
N GLN A 184 8.96 15.52 5.51
CA GLN A 184 8.24 15.85 6.75
C GLN A 184 6.95 16.67 6.52
N GLU A 185 6.89 17.41 5.44
CA GLU A 185 5.72 18.19 5.05
C GLU A 185 4.54 17.33 4.59
N THR A 186 4.80 16.14 4.05
CA THR A 186 3.73 15.27 3.54
C THR A 186 2.90 14.68 4.67
N GLN A 187 1.59 14.77 4.54
CA GLN A 187 0.65 14.31 5.56
C GLN A 187 -0.36 13.32 4.98
N ILE A 188 -0.84 12.44 5.86
CA ILE A 188 -1.98 11.58 5.55
C ILE A 188 -3.27 12.29 5.96
N ASN A 189 -4.27 12.22 5.07
CA ASN A 189 -5.61 12.72 5.34
C ASN A 189 -6.58 11.55 5.46
N LYS A 190 -7.63 11.73 6.24
CA LYS A 190 -8.77 10.82 6.22
C LYS A 190 -9.35 10.78 4.81
N ILE A 191 -9.73 9.60 4.37
CA ILE A 191 -10.36 9.42 3.06
C ILE A 191 -11.68 10.16 3.04
N GLY A 192 -12.32 10.31 4.22
CA GLY A 192 -13.50 11.11 4.43
C GLY A 192 -14.72 10.56 3.69
N ASP A 193 -15.86 11.17 3.88
CA ASP A 193 -17.04 10.88 3.07
C ASP A 193 -16.68 11.17 1.60
N THR A 194 -16.24 10.13 0.89
CA THR A 194 -16.17 10.20 -0.56
C THR A 194 -17.58 10.56 -1.02
N PRO A 195 -17.75 11.63 -1.82
CA PRO A 195 -19.05 11.89 -2.37
C PRO A 195 -19.52 10.61 -3.07
N ILE A 196 -20.61 10.02 -2.59
CA ILE A 196 -21.18 8.82 -3.20
C ILE A 196 -21.61 9.25 -4.60
N ILE A 197 -20.79 8.91 -5.59
CA ILE A 197 -21.19 9.07 -6.99
C ILE A 197 -22.17 7.93 -7.24
N SER A 198 -23.47 8.19 -7.01
CA SER A 198 -24.50 7.27 -7.44
C SER A 198 -24.61 7.39 -8.95
N MET A 199 -24.13 6.37 -9.65
CA MET A 199 -24.48 6.20 -11.06
C MET A 199 -25.91 5.67 -11.11
N LYS A 200 -26.87 6.55 -11.41
CA LYS A 200 -28.19 6.12 -11.86
C LYS A 200 -28.05 5.77 -13.34
N MET A 201 -28.00 4.49 -13.64
CA MET A 201 -28.28 4.06 -15.02
C MET A 201 -29.77 4.32 -15.24
N ALA A 202 -30.08 5.15 -16.21
CA ALA A 202 -31.46 5.28 -16.69
C ALA A 202 -31.87 3.94 -17.31
N ASP A 203 -33.03 3.43 -16.96
CA ASP A 203 -33.59 2.27 -17.58
C ASP A 203 -33.80 2.56 -19.06
N TYR A 204 -33.12 1.78 -19.92
CA TYR A 204 -33.28 1.88 -21.36
C TYR A 204 -33.92 0.63 -21.91
N GLU A 205 -35.07 0.80 -22.52
CA GLU A 205 -35.51 -0.14 -23.53
C GLU A 205 -34.71 0.10 -24.81
N LEU A 206 -33.83 -0.83 -25.12
CA LEU A 206 -33.11 -0.84 -26.39
C LEU A 206 -34.00 -1.47 -27.45
N GLU A 207 -34.51 -0.67 -28.35
CA GLU A 207 -35.06 -1.19 -29.62
C GLU A 207 -33.93 -1.87 -30.41
N GLN A 208 -34.15 -3.11 -30.81
CA GLN A 208 -33.20 -3.93 -31.52
C GLN A 208 -32.70 -3.21 -32.78
N GLY A 209 -31.41 -2.91 -32.86
CA GLY A 209 -30.75 -2.31 -34.03
C GLY A 209 -30.41 -0.83 -33.97
N LYS A 210 -30.64 -0.14 -32.81
CA LYS A 210 -30.30 1.28 -32.66
C LYS A 210 -29.19 1.47 -31.64
N THR A 211 -28.05 2.04 -32.02
CA THR A 211 -26.99 2.51 -31.11
C THR A 211 -27.29 3.96 -30.72
N ARG A 212 -27.46 4.22 -29.42
CA ARG A 212 -27.54 5.60 -28.90
C ARG A 212 -26.36 5.86 -27.99
N THR A 213 -25.63 6.90 -28.25
CA THR A 213 -24.62 7.49 -27.34
C THR A 213 -25.32 8.56 -26.51
N GLN A 214 -25.35 8.40 -25.18
CA GLN A 214 -25.81 9.46 -24.29
C GLN A 214 -24.71 9.88 -23.32
N PRO A 215 -24.64 11.17 -22.95
CA PRO A 215 -23.66 11.64 -21.98
C PRO A 215 -24.00 11.09 -20.59
N LEU A 216 -22.97 10.61 -19.88
CA LEU A 216 -23.06 10.15 -18.50
C LEU A 216 -23.26 11.37 -17.58
N LEU A 217 -24.42 11.49 -16.94
CA LEU A 217 -24.68 12.56 -15.97
C LEU A 217 -24.20 12.10 -14.58
N LEU A 218 -23.07 12.60 -14.16
CA LEU A 218 -22.52 12.41 -12.80
C LEU A 218 -23.14 13.46 -11.87
N LYS A 219 -23.94 13.03 -10.90
CA LYS A 219 -24.48 13.91 -9.86
C LYS A 219 -23.73 13.64 -8.54
N THR A 220 -22.98 14.63 -8.09
CA THR A 220 -22.33 14.62 -6.77
C THR A 220 -23.38 14.91 -5.71
N ILE A 221 -23.57 13.99 -4.77
CA ILE A 221 -24.45 14.20 -3.61
C ILE A 221 -23.54 14.52 -2.42
N THR A 222 -23.48 15.79 -2.03
CA THR A 222 -22.87 16.21 -0.76
C THR A 222 -23.92 16.03 0.35
N LYS A 223 -23.64 15.19 1.34
CA LYS A 223 -24.41 15.21 2.59
C LYS A 223 -24.11 16.50 3.34
N LYS A 224 -25.14 17.26 3.66
CA LYS A 224 -25.09 18.36 4.64
C LYS A 224 -25.05 17.80 6.05
#